data_98b3c67c498b71a388356180d94e0b27
#
_entry.id   98b3c67c498b71a388356180d94e0b27
#
_cell.length_a   1.000
_cell.length_b   1.000
_cell.length_c   1.000
_cell.angle_alpha   90.00
_cell.angle_beta   90.00
_cell.angle_gamma   90.00
#
_symmetry.space_group_name_H-M   'P 1'
#
loop_
_entity.id
_entity.type
_entity.pdbx_description
1 polymer ?
#
loop_
_entity_poly.entity_id
_entity_poly.type
_entity_poly.pdbx_seq_one_letter_code
_entity_poly.pdbx_strand_id
1 'polypeptide(L)'
;MHAPYQLSTLPEFQMNAQGGRLSVLVALASYGTSNNRHLERLIREYRSMALDVDIVILSNIDKKSTPGVECRVGLPSRDPWSLPFAHKKLFAERADQHDLFIYSEDDILITERQLRAFLEVTAVLPDDEVAGFIRMEKSSDGSISYPDMHDEYHWDVGSLRSRENYTLASFTNEHAACYVLTQNQLRKAIKSGGFLVEPYEWKHDLLCTAATDPYIQCGFTKLIPISDFDNFTVHHLSNKYAGKVGVDEAEMRAQIDAMMQLSESAGATRPLFNTETKLWRRMYSKNYYDRVSQEVISMIPPEARTVLSVGCGSGATECRLKERGLRVLAIPLDPVVCGSAAERGVEMVFGDFHDAKEKLGNQAVDCVLLSNVLHLIPDPVEVLSLFRGSMTEKSVMIIEAPNMRCVSEAWRRVRYAHRYRGLGNYDLSGTHYSSLAKVRDWCSRSGLTVCGTRGTLHRRAEFLRGLSSGFAELMMSPSFVSVVKRGDAAGISDR
;
A
#
# COMPACT_ATOMS: atom_id res chain seq x y z
N MET A 1 -1.04 30.63 7.83
CA MET A 1 -2.36 31.20 7.51
C MET A 1 -2.46 31.24 5.99
N HIS A 2 -2.96 30.19 5.37
CA HIS A 2 -3.23 30.20 3.93
C HIS A 2 -4.60 30.83 3.70
N ALA A 3 -4.63 31.85 2.84
CA ALA A 3 -5.87 32.51 2.45
C ALA A 3 -6.78 31.50 1.73
N PRO A 4 -8.12 31.53 1.97
CA PRO A 4 -9.02 30.68 1.23
C PRO A 4 -9.01 31.10 -0.25
N TYR A 5 -8.68 30.16 -1.14
CA TYR A 5 -8.81 30.35 -2.58
C TYR A 5 -10.23 30.76 -2.92
N GLN A 6 -10.41 31.96 -3.45
CA GLN A 6 -11.67 32.36 -4.08
C GLN A 6 -11.86 31.50 -5.33
N LEU A 7 -12.86 30.62 -5.29
CA LEU A 7 -13.37 29.93 -6.46
C LEU A 7 -13.77 30.98 -7.50
N SER A 8 -12.92 31.19 -8.50
CA SER A 8 -13.30 31.93 -9.67
C SER A 8 -14.48 31.20 -10.31
N THR A 9 -15.56 31.90 -10.53
CA THR A 9 -16.72 31.43 -11.29
C THR A 9 -16.27 31.16 -12.72
N LEU A 10 -15.93 29.88 -13.03
CA LEU A 10 -15.56 29.45 -14.37
C LEU A 10 -16.81 28.90 -15.07
N PRO A 11 -17.46 29.65 -15.95
CA PRO A 11 -18.57 29.17 -16.80
C PRO A 11 -18.09 28.16 -17.87
N GLU A 12 -16.80 28.21 -18.24
CA GLU A 12 -16.26 27.48 -19.39
C GLU A 12 -16.12 25.96 -19.19
N PHE A 13 -15.91 25.49 -17.98
CA PHE A 13 -15.74 24.04 -17.70
C PHE A 13 -17.03 23.20 -17.74
N GLN A 14 -18.20 23.81 -17.86
CA GLN A 14 -19.47 23.09 -18.00
C GLN A 14 -19.81 22.77 -19.46
N MET A 15 -19.05 23.29 -20.40
CA MET A 15 -19.34 23.21 -21.82
C MET A 15 -18.36 22.25 -22.50
N ASN A 16 -18.89 21.34 -23.32
CA ASN A 16 -18.06 20.54 -24.23
C ASN A 16 -17.52 21.41 -25.37
N ALA A 17 -16.63 20.86 -26.19
CA ALA A 17 -16.05 21.55 -27.35
C ALA A 17 -17.10 22.11 -28.35
N GLN A 18 -18.36 21.71 -28.24
CA GLN A 18 -19.48 22.13 -29.09
C GLN A 18 -20.40 23.16 -28.40
N GLY A 19 -20.03 23.61 -27.16
CA GLY A 19 -20.84 24.61 -26.40
C GLY A 19 -22.01 24.01 -25.63
N GLY A 20 -22.16 22.69 -25.54
CA GLY A 20 -23.15 21.98 -24.74
C GLY A 20 -22.63 21.64 -23.34
N ARG A 21 -23.50 21.22 -22.41
CA ARG A 21 -23.07 20.66 -21.12
C ARG A 21 -22.21 19.43 -21.34
N LEU A 22 -21.21 19.22 -20.47
CA LEU A 22 -20.43 17.99 -20.48
C LEU A 22 -21.33 16.78 -20.21
N SER A 23 -21.25 15.79 -21.08
CA SER A 23 -21.98 14.53 -20.94
C SER A 23 -21.16 13.49 -20.20
N VAL A 24 -21.77 12.82 -19.23
CA VAL A 24 -21.12 11.90 -18.30
C VAL A 24 -21.83 10.56 -18.27
N LEU A 25 -21.14 9.47 -18.51
CA LEU A 25 -21.65 8.12 -18.29
C LEU A 25 -21.13 7.59 -16.94
N VAL A 26 -22.05 7.28 -16.04
CA VAL A 26 -21.75 6.70 -14.72
C VAL A 26 -22.17 5.24 -14.70
N ALA A 27 -21.23 4.32 -14.45
CA ALA A 27 -21.46 2.91 -14.24
C ALA A 27 -21.30 2.57 -12.76
N LEU A 28 -22.40 2.18 -12.10
CA LEU A 28 -22.43 1.81 -10.69
C LEU A 28 -22.51 0.30 -10.51
N ALA A 29 -21.46 -0.34 -10.01
CA ALA A 29 -21.46 -1.76 -9.70
C ALA A 29 -22.14 -2.02 -8.36
N SER A 30 -23.28 -2.74 -8.34
CA SER A 30 -24.11 -2.93 -7.16
C SER A 30 -24.62 -4.35 -7.04
N TYR A 31 -24.01 -5.14 -6.14
CA TYR A 31 -24.37 -6.53 -5.90
C TYR A 31 -25.42 -6.66 -4.79
N GLY A 32 -26.46 -7.45 -5.01
CA GLY A 32 -27.52 -7.70 -4.02
C GLY A 32 -28.27 -6.43 -3.61
N THR A 33 -28.66 -6.31 -2.34
CA THR A 33 -29.50 -5.20 -1.84
C THR A 33 -28.92 -4.46 -0.65
N SER A 34 -27.80 -4.92 -0.09
CA SER A 34 -27.23 -4.39 1.16
C SER A 34 -26.88 -2.90 1.10
N ASN A 35 -26.43 -2.42 -0.06
CA ASN A 35 -26.00 -1.05 -0.29
C ASN A 35 -27.05 -0.16 -0.96
N ASN A 36 -28.32 -0.60 -1.10
CA ASN A 36 -29.35 0.17 -1.82
C ASN A 36 -29.48 1.62 -1.32
N ARG A 37 -29.37 1.86 0.00
CA ARG A 37 -29.41 3.22 0.59
C ARG A 37 -28.27 4.11 0.09
N HIS A 38 -27.06 3.52 -0.10
CA HIS A 38 -25.92 4.24 -0.63
C HIS A 38 -26.08 4.49 -2.11
N LEU A 39 -26.50 3.48 -2.87
CA LEU A 39 -26.82 3.59 -4.29
C LEU A 39 -27.84 4.72 -4.57
N GLU A 40 -28.94 4.81 -3.80
CA GLU A 40 -29.91 5.90 -3.91
C GLU A 40 -29.30 7.28 -3.63
N ARG A 41 -28.36 7.36 -2.67
CA ARG A 41 -27.63 8.59 -2.39
C ARG A 41 -26.73 8.99 -3.55
N LEU A 42 -26.01 8.04 -4.16
CA LEU A 42 -25.15 8.29 -5.32
C LEU A 42 -25.98 8.78 -6.52
N ILE A 43 -27.12 8.13 -6.81
CA ILE A 43 -28.02 8.55 -7.89
C ILE A 43 -28.50 9.98 -7.68
N ARG A 44 -28.87 10.35 -6.45
CA ARG A 44 -29.28 11.73 -6.14
C ARG A 44 -28.15 12.74 -6.33
N GLU A 45 -26.93 12.39 -5.89
CA GLU A 45 -25.73 13.22 -6.06
C GLU A 45 -25.49 13.49 -7.55
N TYR A 46 -25.35 12.44 -8.36
CA TYR A 46 -25.08 12.58 -9.80
C TYR A 46 -26.17 13.37 -10.53
N ARG A 47 -27.44 13.21 -10.16
CA ARG A 47 -28.56 13.97 -10.75
C ARG A 47 -28.60 15.42 -10.33
N SER A 48 -27.99 15.78 -9.22
CA SER A 48 -27.94 17.18 -8.76
C SER A 48 -26.84 18.00 -9.43
N MET A 49 -25.91 17.32 -10.13
CA MET A 49 -24.79 17.99 -10.81
C MET A 49 -25.29 18.83 -12.01
N ALA A 50 -24.58 19.91 -12.26
CA ALA A 50 -24.85 20.78 -13.42
C ALA A 50 -24.26 20.20 -14.73
N LEU A 51 -24.36 18.87 -14.90
CA LEU A 51 -23.83 18.06 -16.00
C LEU A 51 -24.97 17.28 -16.65
N ASP A 52 -24.75 16.75 -17.86
CA ASP A 52 -25.66 15.81 -18.50
C ASP A 52 -25.25 14.38 -18.14
N VAL A 53 -25.95 13.77 -17.18
CA VAL A 53 -25.52 12.52 -16.55
C VAL A 53 -26.42 11.35 -16.89
N ASP A 54 -25.87 10.37 -17.61
CA ASP A 54 -26.45 9.05 -17.82
C ASP A 54 -25.96 8.08 -16.75
N ILE A 55 -26.88 7.42 -16.03
CA ILE A 55 -26.56 6.48 -14.96
C ILE A 55 -26.97 5.08 -15.36
N VAL A 56 -26.04 4.12 -15.27
CA VAL A 56 -26.27 2.69 -15.50
C VAL A 56 -25.87 1.92 -14.24
N ILE A 57 -26.81 1.17 -13.67
CA ILE A 57 -26.56 0.23 -12.59
C ILE A 57 -26.21 -1.12 -13.20
N LEU A 58 -25.06 -1.67 -12.80
CA LEU A 58 -24.63 -3.00 -13.14
C LEU A 58 -24.90 -3.91 -11.94
N SER A 59 -25.73 -4.94 -12.08
CA SER A 59 -26.18 -5.74 -10.94
C SER A 59 -26.39 -7.21 -11.28
N ASN A 60 -26.35 -8.05 -10.26
CA ASN A 60 -26.74 -9.46 -10.38
C ASN A 60 -28.25 -9.70 -10.28
N ILE A 61 -29.03 -8.65 -9.91
CA ILE A 61 -30.48 -8.68 -9.78
C ILE A 61 -31.09 -7.43 -10.43
N ASP A 62 -32.35 -7.50 -10.84
CA ASP A 62 -33.06 -6.32 -11.28
C ASP A 62 -33.31 -5.37 -10.10
N LYS A 63 -32.71 -4.19 -10.20
CA LYS A 63 -32.92 -3.09 -9.26
C LYS A 63 -34.03 -2.22 -9.83
N LYS A 64 -35.28 -2.50 -9.43
CA LYS A 64 -36.44 -1.67 -9.81
C LYS A 64 -36.13 -0.21 -9.52
N SER A 65 -35.59 0.43 -10.53
CA SER A 65 -34.83 1.65 -10.37
C SER A 65 -35.72 2.89 -10.46
N THR A 66 -35.18 3.94 -9.88
CA THR A 66 -35.62 5.33 -10.05
C THR A 66 -35.81 5.63 -11.55
N PRO A 67 -36.94 6.24 -11.99
CA PRO A 67 -37.17 6.58 -13.39
C PRO A 67 -35.95 7.26 -14.04
N GLY A 68 -35.59 6.86 -15.26
CA GLY A 68 -34.42 7.39 -15.99
C GLY A 68 -33.06 6.86 -15.55
N VAL A 69 -33.00 5.74 -14.82
CA VAL A 69 -31.77 4.98 -14.54
C VAL A 69 -31.87 3.63 -15.23
N GLU A 70 -30.92 3.32 -16.09
CA GLU A 70 -30.78 2.00 -16.73
C GLU A 70 -30.27 0.98 -15.72
N CYS A 71 -30.78 -0.25 -15.73
CA CYS A 71 -30.23 -1.37 -14.97
C CYS A 71 -29.86 -2.51 -15.91
N ARG A 72 -28.59 -2.91 -15.92
CA ARG A 72 -28.10 -4.08 -16.65
C ARG A 72 -27.88 -5.22 -15.67
N VAL A 73 -28.64 -6.30 -15.85
CA VAL A 73 -28.57 -7.50 -15.00
C VAL A 73 -27.69 -8.54 -15.64
N GLY A 74 -26.72 -9.06 -14.88
CA GLY A 74 -25.82 -10.13 -15.30
C GLY A 74 -24.49 -10.07 -14.60
N LEU A 75 -23.68 -11.11 -14.75
CA LEU A 75 -22.32 -11.21 -14.24
C LEU A 75 -21.38 -11.52 -15.41
N PRO A 76 -20.18 -10.89 -15.47
CA PRO A 76 -19.17 -11.21 -16.49
C PRO A 76 -18.65 -12.65 -16.41
N SER A 77 -18.66 -13.26 -15.22
CA SER A 77 -18.30 -14.66 -15.00
C SER A 77 -19.25 -15.32 -13.98
N ARG A 78 -19.02 -16.59 -13.66
CA ARG A 78 -19.78 -17.29 -12.60
C ARG A 78 -19.45 -16.80 -11.19
N ASP A 79 -18.31 -16.11 -11.02
CA ASP A 79 -17.90 -15.54 -9.74
C ASP A 79 -18.61 -14.20 -9.53
N PRO A 80 -19.34 -14.01 -8.41
CA PRO A 80 -20.00 -12.74 -8.08
C PRO A 80 -19.05 -11.53 -8.04
N TRP A 81 -17.79 -11.75 -7.66
CA TRP A 81 -16.76 -10.70 -7.58
C TRP A 81 -16.33 -10.20 -8.96
N SER A 82 -16.77 -10.83 -10.05
CA SER A 82 -16.54 -10.34 -11.40
C SER A 82 -17.46 -9.18 -11.82
N LEU A 83 -18.53 -8.88 -11.07
CA LEU A 83 -19.50 -7.84 -11.41
C LEU A 83 -18.86 -6.50 -11.83
N PRO A 84 -17.84 -5.99 -11.13
CA PRO A 84 -17.16 -4.75 -11.52
C PRO A 84 -16.67 -4.73 -12.97
N PHE A 85 -16.25 -5.84 -13.54
CA PHE A 85 -15.77 -5.89 -14.92
C PHE A 85 -16.85 -5.55 -15.98
N ALA A 86 -18.13 -5.62 -15.62
CA ALA A 86 -19.23 -5.34 -16.56
C ALA A 86 -19.22 -3.91 -17.12
N HIS A 87 -18.66 -2.92 -16.38
CA HIS A 87 -18.58 -1.53 -16.84
C HIS A 87 -17.72 -1.36 -18.09
N LYS A 88 -16.71 -2.19 -18.27
CA LYS A 88 -15.75 -2.07 -19.38
C LYS A 88 -16.43 -2.22 -20.73
N LYS A 89 -17.30 -3.23 -20.85
CA LYS A 89 -18.09 -3.43 -22.07
C LYS A 89 -19.07 -2.28 -22.31
N LEU A 90 -19.76 -1.81 -21.26
CA LEU A 90 -20.65 -0.66 -21.32
C LEU A 90 -19.90 0.59 -21.82
N PHE A 91 -18.71 0.88 -21.27
CA PHE A 91 -17.93 2.03 -21.67
C PHE A 91 -17.46 1.92 -23.12
N ALA A 92 -17.02 0.75 -23.55
CA ALA A 92 -16.63 0.54 -24.94
C ALA A 92 -17.81 0.72 -25.93
N GLU A 93 -19.00 0.24 -25.56
CA GLU A 93 -20.23 0.41 -26.37
C GLU A 93 -20.64 1.88 -26.54
N ARG A 94 -20.30 2.74 -25.55
CA ARG A 94 -20.70 4.15 -25.53
C ARG A 94 -19.53 5.14 -25.58
N ALA A 95 -18.35 4.67 -25.99
CA ALA A 95 -17.11 5.45 -25.94
C ALA A 95 -17.18 6.79 -26.72
N ASP A 96 -18.04 6.87 -27.75
CA ASP A 96 -18.20 8.06 -28.60
C ASP A 96 -19.40 8.92 -28.19
N GLN A 97 -20.13 8.55 -27.14
CA GLN A 97 -21.40 9.20 -26.77
C GLN A 97 -21.26 10.16 -25.58
N HIS A 98 -20.16 10.08 -24.82
CA HIS A 98 -19.96 10.87 -23.60
C HIS A 98 -18.57 11.48 -23.55
N ASP A 99 -18.42 12.61 -22.84
CA ASP A 99 -17.16 13.30 -22.62
C ASP A 99 -16.37 12.70 -21.46
N LEU A 100 -17.09 12.19 -20.42
CA LEU A 100 -16.53 11.59 -19.22
C LEU A 100 -17.16 10.23 -18.91
N PHE A 101 -16.35 9.34 -18.33
CA PHE A 101 -16.73 7.99 -17.93
C PHE A 101 -16.34 7.77 -16.48
N ILE A 102 -17.31 7.50 -15.62
CA ILE A 102 -17.13 7.25 -14.20
C ILE A 102 -17.50 5.82 -13.88
N TYR A 103 -16.53 5.04 -13.47
CA TYR A 103 -16.78 3.77 -12.79
C TYR A 103 -16.78 4.00 -11.28
N SER A 104 -17.75 3.43 -10.58
CA SER A 104 -17.81 3.46 -9.11
C SER A 104 -18.52 2.22 -8.56
N GLU A 105 -18.07 1.73 -7.40
CA GLU A 105 -18.88 0.83 -6.58
C GLU A 105 -20.03 1.60 -5.94
N ASP A 106 -21.08 0.89 -5.50
CA ASP A 106 -22.37 1.46 -5.08
C ASP A 106 -22.36 2.21 -3.74
N ASP A 107 -21.17 2.36 -3.14
CA ASP A 107 -20.95 3.08 -1.89
C ASP A 107 -19.76 4.06 -1.93
N ILE A 108 -19.25 4.40 -3.12
CA ILE A 108 -18.21 5.42 -3.29
C ILE A 108 -18.81 6.72 -3.80
N LEU A 109 -18.76 7.75 -2.98
CA LEU A 109 -19.31 9.06 -3.30
C LEU A 109 -18.29 9.92 -4.04
N ILE A 110 -18.59 10.24 -5.30
CA ILE A 110 -17.89 11.26 -6.10
C ILE A 110 -18.81 12.45 -6.27
N THR A 111 -18.35 13.65 -5.95
CA THR A 111 -19.10 14.90 -6.00
C THR A 111 -18.74 15.70 -7.25
N GLU A 112 -19.61 16.65 -7.64
CA GLU A 112 -19.31 17.56 -8.75
C GLU A 112 -18.01 18.35 -8.53
N ARG A 113 -17.71 18.75 -7.30
CA ARG A 113 -16.46 19.42 -6.93
C ARG A 113 -15.23 18.57 -7.31
N GLN A 114 -15.27 17.28 -7.02
CA GLN A 114 -14.19 16.35 -7.35
C GLN A 114 -14.05 16.14 -8.87
N LEU A 115 -15.15 16.10 -9.61
CA LEU A 115 -15.11 16.00 -11.07
C LEU A 115 -14.51 17.27 -11.71
N ARG A 116 -14.80 18.45 -11.17
CA ARG A 116 -14.18 19.70 -11.62
C ARG A 116 -12.68 19.70 -11.37
N ALA A 117 -12.25 19.34 -10.17
CA ALA A 117 -10.83 19.23 -9.84
C ALA A 117 -10.14 18.18 -10.74
N PHE A 118 -10.79 17.04 -11.02
CA PHE A 118 -10.27 16.05 -11.96
C PHE A 118 -10.03 16.65 -13.36
N LEU A 119 -10.97 17.43 -13.89
CA LEU A 119 -10.85 18.07 -15.20
C LEU A 119 -9.71 19.11 -15.23
N GLU A 120 -9.61 19.93 -14.18
CA GLU A 120 -8.56 20.96 -14.05
C GLU A 120 -7.17 20.30 -14.03
N VAL A 121 -6.98 19.27 -13.23
CA VAL A 121 -5.70 18.55 -13.18
C VAL A 121 -5.44 17.81 -14.49
N THR A 122 -6.45 17.16 -15.08
CA THR A 122 -6.30 16.42 -16.34
C THR A 122 -5.83 17.32 -17.49
N ALA A 123 -6.23 18.60 -17.48
CA ALA A 123 -5.82 19.56 -18.52
C ALA A 123 -4.30 19.82 -18.54
N VAL A 124 -3.58 19.57 -17.45
CA VAL A 124 -2.13 19.78 -17.31
C VAL A 124 -1.33 18.47 -17.30
N LEU A 125 -2.02 17.31 -17.35
CA LEU A 125 -1.37 16.00 -17.38
C LEU A 125 -1.05 15.55 -18.81
N PRO A 126 0.06 14.84 -19.02
CA PRO A 126 0.32 14.08 -20.25
C PRO A 126 -0.73 12.98 -20.47
N ASP A 127 -0.85 12.52 -21.70
CA ASP A 127 -1.84 11.52 -22.14
C ASP A 127 -1.72 10.15 -21.48
N ASP A 128 -0.61 9.85 -20.81
CA ASP A 128 -0.36 8.59 -20.10
C ASP A 128 -0.46 8.73 -18.56
N GLU A 129 -0.80 9.93 -18.08
CA GLU A 129 -1.05 10.21 -16.67
C GLU A 129 -2.54 10.45 -16.44
N VAL A 130 -3.09 9.92 -15.34
CA VAL A 130 -4.49 10.08 -14.93
C VAL A 130 -4.55 10.53 -13.49
N ALA A 131 -5.29 11.61 -13.22
CA ALA A 131 -5.59 12.00 -11.86
C ALA A 131 -6.48 10.95 -11.18
N GLY A 132 -6.06 10.46 -10.03
CA GLY A 132 -6.75 9.40 -9.31
C GLY A 132 -7.22 9.83 -7.94
N PHE A 133 -7.99 8.96 -7.29
CA PHE A 133 -8.57 9.20 -5.97
C PHE A 133 -8.03 8.22 -4.93
N ILE A 134 -8.13 8.62 -3.66
CA ILE A 134 -7.95 7.79 -2.46
C ILE A 134 -9.25 7.76 -1.68
N ARG A 135 -9.60 6.61 -1.10
CA ARG A 135 -10.80 6.48 -0.27
C ARG A 135 -10.55 7.00 1.14
N MET A 136 -11.55 7.66 1.69
CA MET A 136 -11.62 7.99 3.10
C MET A 136 -12.88 7.42 3.72
N GLU A 137 -12.83 7.13 4.99
CA GLU A 137 -13.97 6.69 5.81
C GLU A 137 -14.11 7.53 7.07
N LYS A 138 -15.32 7.60 7.60
CA LYS A 138 -15.64 8.35 8.82
C LYS A 138 -16.14 7.41 9.90
N SER A 139 -15.52 7.45 11.07
CA SER A 139 -16.01 6.78 12.26
C SER A 139 -17.24 7.50 12.83
N SER A 140 -17.93 6.88 13.78
CA SER A 140 -19.13 7.45 14.42
C SER A 140 -18.85 8.72 15.25
N ASP A 141 -17.61 8.90 15.69
CA ASP A 141 -17.13 10.10 16.39
C ASP A 141 -16.66 11.22 15.45
N GLY A 142 -16.76 11.00 14.13
CA GLY A 142 -16.35 11.95 13.09
C GLY A 142 -14.88 11.86 12.68
N SER A 143 -14.08 11.01 13.33
CA SER A 143 -12.68 10.80 12.93
C SER A 143 -12.58 10.21 11.52
N ILE A 144 -11.56 10.64 10.78
CA ILE A 144 -11.29 10.21 9.40
C ILE A 144 -10.16 9.17 9.39
N SER A 145 -10.29 8.17 8.53
CA SER A 145 -9.25 7.20 8.22
C SER A 145 -9.19 6.91 6.73
N TYR A 146 -8.03 6.43 6.27
CA TYR A 146 -7.73 6.15 4.87
C TYR A 146 -7.44 4.66 4.69
N PRO A 147 -8.47 3.84 4.39
CA PRO A 147 -8.34 2.38 4.35
C PRO A 147 -7.46 1.86 3.22
N ASP A 148 -7.12 2.68 2.23
CA ASP A 148 -6.23 2.29 1.12
C ASP A 148 -4.76 2.21 1.54
N MET A 149 -4.39 2.83 2.68
CA MET A 149 -3.04 2.85 3.23
C MET A 149 -2.87 1.73 4.27
N HIS A 150 -2.54 0.54 3.80
CA HIS A 150 -2.34 -0.64 4.66
C HIS A 150 -1.36 -1.61 4.02
N ASP A 151 -0.81 -2.51 4.81
CA ASP A 151 0.12 -3.57 4.40
C ASP A 151 1.33 -3.02 3.59
N GLU A 152 1.54 -3.48 2.35
CA GLU A 152 2.64 -3.06 1.49
C GLU A 152 2.38 -1.75 0.72
N TYR A 153 1.18 -1.19 0.79
CA TYR A 153 0.82 -0.01 0.00
C TYR A 153 1.33 1.28 0.63
N HIS A 154 2.07 2.05 -0.15
CA HIS A 154 2.76 3.28 0.28
C HIS A 154 2.84 4.31 -0.84
N TRP A 155 3.26 5.54 -0.53
CA TRP A 155 3.58 6.53 -1.54
C TRP A 155 4.85 6.16 -2.29
N ASP A 156 4.81 6.17 -3.61
CA ASP A 156 6.03 6.06 -4.43
C ASP A 156 6.74 7.43 -4.45
N VAL A 157 7.69 7.60 -3.54
CA VAL A 157 8.45 8.85 -3.41
C VAL A 157 9.22 9.21 -4.69
N GLY A 158 9.58 8.22 -5.50
CA GLY A 158 10.23 8.43 -6.80
C GLY A 158 9.30 8.96 -7.88
N SER A 159 7.99 8.89 -7.66
CA SER A 159 6.97 9.39 -8.58
C SER A 159 6.66 10.88 -8.41
N LEU A 160 7.20 11.53 -7.38
CA LEU A 160 6.92 12.93 -7.05
C LEU A 160 7.24 13.84 -8.23
N ARG A 161 6.29 14.66 -8.64
CA ARG A 161 6.45 15.58 -9.75
C ARG A 161 5.55 16.81 -9.66
N SER A 162 6.01 17.92 -10.24
CA SER A 162 5.21 19.13 -10.36
C SER A 162 4.65 19.25 -11.78
N ARG A 163 3.40 19.72 -11.89
CA ARG A 163 2.74 20.08 -13.15
C ARG A 163 2.00 21.39 -12.91
N GLU A 164 2.48 22.48 -13.48
CA GLU A 164 1.99 23.83 -13.22
C GLU A 164 1.87 24.11 -11.70
N ASN A 165 0.64 24.25 -11.18
CA ASN A 165 0.37 24.55 -9.76
C ASN A 165 0.15 23.30 -8.92
N TYR A 166 0.27 22.10 -9.49
CA TYR A 166 0.02 20.85 -8.79
C TYR A 166 1.32 20.11 -8.46
N THR A 167 1.41 19.62 -7.25
CA THR A 167 2.35 18.58 -6.84
C THR A 167 1.61 17.26 -6.80
N LEU A 168 2.14 16.26 -7.51
CA LEU A 168 1.50 14.96 -7.69
C LEU A 168 2.41 13.83 -7.24
N ALA A 169 1.82 12.78 -6.70
CA ALA A 169 2.52 11.55 -6.35
C ALA A 169 1.68 10.32 -6.71
N SER A 170 2.33 9.22 -7.05
CA SER A 170 1.68 7.91 -7.19
C SER A 170 1.57 7.23 -5.84
N PHE A 171 0.44 6.58 -5.62
CA PHE A 171 0.23 5.69 -4.49
C PHE A 171 0.20 4.24 -4.99
N THR A 172 0.96 3.35 -4.38
CA THR A 172 1.17 1.99 -4.91
C THR A 172 -0.08 1.10 -4.84
N ASN A 173 -1.12 1.52 -4.10
CA ASN A 173 -2.45 0.95 -4.22
C ASN A 173 -3.24 1.70 -5.30
N GLU A 174 -3.34 1.15 -6.48
CA GLU A 174 -4.13 1.74 -7.56
C GLU A 174 -5.64 1.67 -7.31
N HIS A 175 -6.08 0.77 -6.42
CA HIS A 175 -7.50 0.58 -6.11
C HIS A 175 -8.05 1.74 -5.28
N ALA A 176 -9.19 2.28 -5.73
CA ALA A 176 -10.00 3.25 -4.99
C ALA A 176 -11.51 2.96 -5.15
N ALA A 177 -11.85 1.75 -5.62
CA ALA A 177 -13.21 1.32 -5.95
C ALA A 177 -13.95 2.26 -6.95
N CYS A 178 -13.22 3.15 -7.59
CA CYS A 178 -13.69 4.07 -8.61
C CYS A 178 -12.54 4.59 -9.48
N TYR A 179 -12.89 5.13 -10.61
CA TYR A 179 -12.02 5.98 -11.43
C TYR A 179 -12.86 6.87 -12.37
N VAL A 180 -12.24 7.92 -12.88
CA VAL A 180 -12.78 8.80 -13.92
C VAL A 180 -11.83 8.79 -15.10
N LEU A 181 -12.35 8.69 -16.32
CA LEU A 181 -11.60 8.84 -17.56
C LEU A 181 -12.31 9.84 -18.48
N THR A 182 -11.54 10.66 -19.18
CA THR A 182 -12.04 11.41 -20.32
C THR A 182 -12.28 10.48 -21.51
N GLN A 183 -13.03 10.94 -22.52
CA GLN A 183 -13.26 10.17 -23.75
C GLN A 183 -11.93 9.76 -24.41
N ASN A 184 -10.94 10.66 -24.45
CA ASN A 184 -9.63 10.37 -25.05
C ASN A 184 -8.87 9.31 -24.25
N GLN A 185 -8.88 9.40 -22.91
CA GLN A 185 -8.27 8.40 -22.03
C GLN A 185 -8.95 7.04 -22.20
N LEU A 186 -10.29 6.99 -22.26
CA LEU A 186 -11.02 5.75 -22.51
C LEU A 186 -10.67 5.12 -23.86
N ARG A 187 -10.65 5.91 -24.94
CA ARG A 187 -10.23 5.42 -26.27
C ARG A 187 -8.81 4.86 -26.26
N LYS A 188 -7.89 5.53 -25.56
CA LYS A 188 -6.51 5.06 -25.37
C LYS A 188 -6.48 3.75 -24.59
N ALA A 189 -7.25 3.64 -23.50
CA ALA A 189 -7.39 2.42 -22.71
C ALA A 189 -7.90 1.24 -23.57
N ILE A 190 -8.96 1.45 -24.35
CA ILE A 190 -9.51 0.42 -25.25
C ILE A 190 -8.45 0.00 -26.30
N LYS A 191 -7.77 0.98 -26.90
CA LYS A 191 -6.74 0.74 -27.94
C LYS A 191 -5.54 -0.05 -27.40
N SER A 192 -5.22 0.06 -26.11
CA SER A 192 -4.10 -0.67 -25.50
C SER A 192 -4.30 -2.19 -25.50
N GLY A 193 -5.56 -2.66 -25.62
CA GLY A 193 -5.93 -4.07 -25.49
C GLY A 193 -6.06 -4.55 -24.03
N GLY A 194 -5.63 -3.72 -23.06
CA GLY A 194 -5.69 -4.05 -21.62
C GLY A 194 -7.02 -3.73 -20.94
N PHE A 195 -7.91 -2.97 -21.61
CA PHE A 195 -9.16 -2.54 -20.99
C PHE A 195 -10.26 -3.64 -21.03
N LEU A 196 -10.43 -4.31 -22.16
CA LEU A 196 -11.47 -5.31 -22.38
C LEU A 196 -11.00 -6.75 -22.05
N VAL A 197 -10.21 -6.88 -21.00
CA VAL A 197 -9.72 -8.20 -20.55
C VAL A 197 -10.79 -8.94 -19.76
N GLU A 198 -10.75 -10.28 -19.84
CA GLU A 198 -11.60 -11.15 -19.02
C GLU A 198 -11.28 -10.99 -17.52
N PRO A 199 -12.26 -11.25 -16.63
CA PRO A 199 -12.03 -11.19 -15.19
C PRO A 199 -10.86 -12.06 -14.73
N TYR A 200 -9.91 -11.48 -13.99
CA TYR A 200 -8.70 -12.15 -13.51
C TYR A 200 -8.24 -11.59 -12.15
N GLU A 201 -7.36 -12.31 -11.47
CA GLU A 201 -6.68 -11.89 -10.25
C GLU A 201 -5.17 -11.81 -10.46
N TRP A 202 -4.52 -10.78 -9.89
CA TRP A 202 -3.06 -10.67 -9.89
C TRP A 202 -2.55 -9.91 -8.67
N LYS A 203 -2.23 -8.61 -8.80
CA LYS A 203 -1.84 -7.73 -7.69
C LYS A 203 -2.99 -7.55 -6.70
N HIS A 204 -4.19 -7.38 -7.22
CA HIS A 204 -5.43 -7.24 -6.47
C HIS A 204 -6.32 -8.48 -6.63
N ASP A 205 -7.33 -8.62 -5.77
CA ASP A 205 -8.36 -9.63 -5.95
C ASP A 205 -9.29 -9.31 -7.12
N LEU A 206 -10.17 -10.25 -7.45
CA LEU A 206 -11.06 -10.14 -8.58
C LEU A 206 -11.96 -8.90 -8.51
N LEU A 207 -12.44 -8.54 -7.31
CA LEU A 207 -13.29 -7.37 -7.10
C LEU A 207 -12.55 -6.07 -7.39
N CYS A 208 -11.34 -5.94 -6.85
CA CYS A 208 -10.52 -4.72 -6.94
C CYS A 208 -9.87 -4.54 -8.32
N THR A 209 -9.51 -5.64 -9.00
CA THR A 209 -8.76 -5.63 -10.26
C THR A 209 -9.48 -4.82 -11.35
N ALA A 210 -10.80 -4.93 -11.46
CA ALA A 210 -11.57 -4.21 -12.48
C ALA A 210 -11.38 -2.68 -12.44
N ALA A 211 -11.24 -2.11 -11.25
CA ALA A 211 -11.05 -0.67 -11.05
C ALA A 211 -9.60 -0.22 -11.26
N THR A 212 -8.65 -1.16 -11.34
CA THR A 212 -7.21 -0.86 -11.46
C THR A 212 -6.66 -1.06 -12.88
N ASP A 213 -7.40 -1.70 -13.76
CA ASP A 213 -6.93 -2.03 -15.11
C ASP A 213 -6.52 -0.82 -15.98
N PRO A 214 -7.11 0.38 -15.87
CA PRO A 214 -6.56 1.55 -16.56
C PRO A 214 -5.07 1.76 -16.24
N TYR A 215 -4.65 1.47 -15.03
CA TYR A 215 -3.28 1.68 -14.53
C TYR A 215 -2.39 0.47 -14.77
N ILE A 216 -2.86 -0.74 -14.43
CA ILE A 216 -2.02 -1.96 -14.45
C ILE A 216 -2.01 -2.69 -15.81
N GLN A 217 -3.00 -2.48 -16.69
CA GLN A 217 -3.11 -3.14 -18.00
C GLN A 217 -3.06 -2.17 -19.17
N CYS A 218 -3.58 -0.95 -19.00
CA CYS A 218 -3.67 0.01 -20.11
C CYS A 218 -2.49 0.97 -20.19
N GLY A 219 -1.56 0.93 -19.22
CA GLY A 219 -0.33 1.70 -19.24
C GLY A 219 -0.46 3.14 -18.75
N PHE A 220 -1.55 3.50 -18.07
CA PHE A 220 -1.65 4.79 -17.40
C PHE A 220 -0.93 4.80 -16.05
N THR A 221 -0.35 5.93 -15.70
CA THR A 221 0.14 6.22 -14.36
C THR A 221 -0.94 6.93 -13.56
N LYS A 222 -1.41 6.34 -12.46
CA LYS A 222 -2.31 7.00 -11.51
C LYS A 222 -1.52 7.99 -10.66
N LEU A 223 -1.91 9.25 -10.67
CA LEU A 223 -1.31 10.31 -9.86
C LEU A 223 -2.35 10.95 -8.96
N ILE A 224 -2.00 11.16 -7.70
CA ILE A 224 -2.83 11.87 -6.74
C ILE A 224 -2.26 13.28 -6.60
N PRO A 225 -3.06 14.34 -6.85
CA PRO A 225 -2.67 15.72 -6.59
C PRO A 225 -2.59 15.98 -5.09
N ILE A 226 -1.40 15.82 -4.50
CA ILE A 226 -1.20 15.97 -3.04
C ILE A 226 -1.30 17.41 -2.57
N SER A 227 -1.01 18.40 -3.43
CA SER A 227 -1.24 19.82 -3.15
C SER A 227 -2.72 20.23 -3.12
N ASP A 228 -3.61 19.38 -3.65
CA ASP A 228 -5.07 19.57 -3.64
C ASP A 228 -5.79 18.30 -3.14
N PHE A 229 -5.20 17.64 -2.16
CA PHE A 229 -5.57 16.30 -1.69
C PHE A 229 -7.04 16.15 -1.32
N ASP A 230 -7.66 17.17 -0.73
CA ASP A 230 -9.07 17.12 -0.28
C ASP A 230 -10.05 16.96 -1.45
N ASN A 231 -9.70 17.43 -2.64
CA ASN A 231 -10.48 17.24 -3.85
C ASN A 231 -10.27 15.87 -4.51
N PHE A 232 -9.26 15.12 -4.08
CA PHE A 232 -8.94 13.78 -4.59
C PHE A 232 -9.13 12.67 -3.55
N THR A 233 -9.92 12.95 -2.51
CA THR A 233 -10.41 11.96 -1.55
C THR A 233 -11.89 11.69 -1.75
N VAL A 234 -12.27 10.42 -1.93
CA VAL A 234 -13.67 9.98 -2.11
C VAL A 234 -14.18 9.28 -0.85
N HIS A 235 -15.42 9.52 -0.47
CA HIS A 235 -16.00 8.93 0.73
C HIS A 235 -16.57 7.53 0.45
N HIS A 236 -16.01 6.52 1.09
CA HIS A 236 -16.56 5.17 1.14
C HIS A 236 -17.68 5.13 2.19
N LEU A 237 -18.93 5.29 1.71
CA LEU A 237 -20.11 5.54 2.53
C LEU A 237 -20.48 4.41 3.51
N SER A 238 -20.04 3.18 3.23
CA SER A 238 -20.27 2.05 4.13
C SER A 238 -19.47 2.15 5.43
N ASN A 239 -18.35 2.88 5.44
CA ASN A 239 -17.47 3.10 6.59
C ASN A 239 -17.08 1.79 7.32
N LYS A 240 -17.03 0.67 6.60
CA LYS A 240 -16.86 -0.67 7.21
C LYS A 240 -15.46 -0.91 7.77
N TYR A 241 -14.48 -0.14 7.33
CA TYR A 241 -13.07 -0.23 7.73
C TYR A 241 -12.66 0.87 8.71
N ALA A 242 -13.51 1.88 8.93
CA ALA A 242 -13.20 3.06 9.74
C ALA A 242 -12.61 2.68 11.11
N GLY A 243 -11.42 3.20 11.42
CA GLY A 243 -10.67 2.91 12.65
C GLY A 243 -10.16 1.46 12.79
N LYS A 244 -10.26 0.62 11.76
CA LYS A 244 -9.82 -0.79 11.78
C LYS A 244 -8.68 -1.09 10.83
N VAL A 245 -8.71 -0.47 9.65
CA VAL A 245 -7.74 -0.65 8.57
C VAL A 245 -7.29 0.71 8.07
N GLY A 246 -6.04 0.80 7.64
CA GLY A 246 -5.46 2.01 7.13
C GLY A 246 -4.91 2.92 8.22
N VAL A 247 -4.62 4.15 7.84
CA VAL A 247 -4.05 5.19 8.72
C VAL A 247 -5.12 6.23 9.06
N ASP A 248 -4.91 6.95 10.14
CA ASP A 248 -5.75 8.09 10.52
C ASP A 248 -5.38 9.36 9.73
N GLU A 249 -6.15 10.43 9.94
CA GLU A 249 -5.96 11.69 9.24
C GLU A 249 -4.63 12.36 9.59
N ALA A 250 -4.15 12.23 10.83
CA ALA A 250 -2.90 12.83 11.26
C ALA A 250 -1.70 12.19 10.54
N GLU A 251 -1.66 10.84 10.47
CA GLU A 251 -0.64 10.10 9.73
C GLU A 251 -0.67 10.45 8.24
N MET A 252 -1.87 10.50 7.62
CA MET A 252 -1.99 10.88 6.21
C MET A 252 -1.44 12.28 5.94
N ARG A 253 -1.81 13.27 6.78
CA ARG A 253 -1.33 14.65 6.64
C ARG A 253 0.19 14.75 6.82
N ALA A 254 0.74 14.06 7.82
CA ALA A 254 2.19 14.04 8.04
C ALA A 254 2.94 13.49 6.80
N GLN A 255 2.42 12.45 6.15
CA GLN A 255 3.03 11.90 4.93
C GLN A 255 2.90 12.86 3.73
N ILE A 256 1.77 13.54 3.58
CA ILE A 256 1.59 14.57 2.53
C ILE A 256 2.55 15.73 2.75
N ASP A 257 2.66 16.23 3.98
CA ASP A 257 3.57 17.33 4.32
C ASP A 257 5.03 16.96 4.06
N ALA A 258 5.42 15.72 4.39
CA ALA A 258 6.75 15.20 4.07
C ALA A 258 7.02 15.17 2.56
N MET A 259 6.04 14.72 1.75
CA MET A 259 6.16 14.72 0.28
C MET A 259 6.22 16.15 -0.28
N MET A 260 5.44 17.09 0.24
CA MET A 260 5.50 18.49 -0.17
C MET A 260 6.88 19.09 0.11
N GLN A 261 7.46 18.84 1.28
CA GLN A 261 8.82 19.26 1.61
C GLN A 261 9.87 18.64 0.70
N LEU A 262 9.73 17.34 0.38
CA LEU A 262 10.63 16.67 -0.57
C LEU A 262 10.54 17.25 -1.98
N SER A 263 9.36 17.68 -2.43
CA SER A 263 9.18 18.29 -3.75
C SER A 263 9.89 19.64 -3.88
N GLU A 264 10.09 20.36 -2.77
CA GLU A 264 10.79 21.64 -2.71
C GLU A 264 12.30 21.48 -2.52
N SER A 265 12.75 20.30 -2.08
CA SER A 265 14.16 20.00 -1.81
C SER A 265 14.74 19.14 -2.93
N ALA A 266 16.02 19.37 -3.30
CA ALA A 266 16.77 18.50 -4.21
C ALA A 266 17.19 17.16 -3.54
N GLY A 267 16.50 16.73 -2.50
CA GLY A 267 16.84 15.54 -1.71
C GLY A 267 16.63 14.21 -2.44
N ALA A 268 17.32 13.18 -1.99
CA ALA A 268 17.17 11.83 -2.54
C ALA A 268 15.77 11.27 -2.21
N THR A 269 14.97 11.01 -3.23
CA THR A 269 13.60 10.48 -3.16
C THR A 269 13.54 8.98 -3.44
N ARG A 270 14.58 8.24 -3.05
CA ARG A 270 14.63 6.79 -3.30
C ARG A 270 14.31 6.00 -2.04
N PRO A 271 13.54 4.92 -2.17
CA PRO A 271 13.37 3.97 -1.08
C PRO A 271 14.71 3.28 -0.77
N LEU A 272 14.86 2.81 0.47
CA LEU A 272 16.06 2.12 0.96
C LEU A 272 16.40 0.88 0.11
N PHE A 273 15.39 0.12 -0.26
CA PHE A 273 15.43 -1.03 -1.18
C PHE A 273 14.03 -1.32 -1.71
N ASN A 274 13.91 -2.23 -2.69
CA ASN A 274 12.60 -2.65 -3.21
C ASN A 274 11.90 -3.56 -2.18
N THR A 275 10.79 -3.11 -1.65
CA THR A 275 10.00 -3.78 -0.62
C THR A 275 8.86 -4.64 -1.16
N GLU A 276 8.55 -4.52 -2.46
CA GLU A 276 7.47 -5.24 -3.10
C GLU A 276 7.96 -6.50 -3.82
N THR A 277 7.28 -7.62 -3.60
CA THR A 277 7.52 -8.85 -4.34
C THR A 277 6.74 -8.87 -5.67
N LYS A 278 7.21 -9.69 -6.62
CA LYS A 278 6.50 -9.96 -7.89
C LYS A 278 5.59 -11.19 -7.78
N LEU A 279 5.36 -11.71 -6.58
CA LEU A 279 4.50 -12.86 -6.34
C LEU A 279 3.01 -12.48 -6.42
N TRP A 280 2.15 -13.48 -6.56
CA TRP A 280 0.70 -13.30 -6.56
C TRP A 280 0.22 -12.56 -5.31
N ARG A 281 -0.60 -11.52 -5.50
CA ARG A 281 -1.06 -10.59 -4.45
C ARG A 281 0.08 -10.07 -3.58
N ARG A 282 1.24 -9.81 -4.15
CA ARG A 282 2.41 -9.26 -3.44
C ARG A 282 2.79 -9.99 -2.15
N MET A 283 2.52 -11.31 -2.09
CA MET A 283 2.84 -12.13 -0.90
C MET A 283 4.29 -11.91 -0.46
N TYR A 284 4.49 -11.78 0.84
CA TYR A 284 5.77 -11.52 1.50
C TYR A 284 6.41 -10.14 1.24
N SER A 285 5.70 -9.20 0.61
CA SER A 285 6.13 -7.80 0.60
C SER A 285 6.21 -7.23 2.01
N LYS A 286 6.95 -6.15 2.20
CA LYS A 286 7.04 -5.50 3.51
C LYS A 286 5.73 -4.79 3.84
N ASN A 287 5.20 -5.04 5.03
CA ASN A 287 4.13 -4.22 5.57
C ASN A 287 4.73 -2.90 6.10
N TYR A 288 4.30 -1.78 5.54
CA TYR A 288 4.75 -0.44 5.95
C TYR A 288 4.13 0.01 7.27
N TYR A 289 2.97 -0.55 7.62
CA TYR A 289 2.15 -0.19 8.79
C TYR A 289 2.06 -1.34 9.80
N ASP A 290 3.18 -2.06 9.98
CA ASP A 290 3.26 -3.15 10.95
C ASP A 290 2.81 -2.68 12.34
N ARG A 291 2.03 -3.51 13.00
CA ARG A 291 1.66 -3.29 14.41
C ARG A 291 2.88 -3.52 15.31
N VAL A 292 2.78 -3.02 16.54
CA VAL A 292 3.79 -3.27 17.57
C VAL A 292 4.05 -4.77 17.73
N SER A 293 5.30 -5.20 17.45
CA SER A 293 5.73 -6.60 17.63
C SER A 293 6.12 -6.83 19.10
N GLN A 294 5.22 -7.46 19.86
CA GLN A 294 5.48 -7.80 21.27
C GLN A 294 6.59 -8.84 21.38
N GLU A 295 6.70 -9.74 20.42
CA GLU A 295 7.76 -10.75 20.33
C GLU A 295 9.13 -10.08 20.22
N VAL A 296 9.28 -9.12 19.31
CA VAL A 296 10.51 -8.32 19.16
C VAL A 296 10.86 -7.61 20.47
N ILE A 297 9.87 -6.88 21.04
CA ILE A 297 10.08 -6.13 22.28
C ILE A 297 10.50 -7.05 23.44
N SER A 298 9.95 -8.26 23.52
CA SER A 298 10.28 -9.22 24.60
C SER A 298 11.67 -9.81 24.50
N MET A 299 12.31 -9.73 23.31
CA MET A 299 13.66 -10.25 23.06
C MET A 299 14.76 -9.19 23.18
N ILE A 300 14.41 -7.90 23.29
CA ILE A 300 15.38 -6.84 23.55
C ILE A 300 15.89 -7.00 24.99
N PRO A 301 17.22 -7.05 25.21
CA PRO A 301 17.79 -7.17 26.55
C PRO A 301 17.30 -6.03 27.45
N PRO A 302 16.94 -6.29 28.72
CA PRO A 302 16.42 -5.28 29.64
C PRO A 302 17.45 -4.17 29.96
N GLU A 303 18.74 -4.48 29.82
CA GLU A 303 19.86 -3.55 29.97
C GLU A 303 20.10 -2.66 28.75
N ALA A 304 19.50 -2.96 27.59
CA ALA A 304 19.67 -2.16 26.38
C ALA A 304 19.17 -0.73 26.58
N ARG A 305 19.94 0.23 26.07
CA ARG A 305 19.63 1.65 26.09
C ARG A 305 19.45 2.25 24.70
N THR A 306 20.13 1.66 23.70
CA THR A 306 20.15 2.16 22.32
C THR A 306 19.76 1.06 21.35
N VAL A 307 18.79 1.35 20.51
CA VAL A 307 18.32 0.45 19.42
C VAL A 307 18.55 1.15 18.08
N LEU A 308 19.11 0.41 17.11
CA LEU A 308 19.16 0.78 15.71
C LEU A 308 18.17 -0.11 14.94
N SER A 309 17.11 0.47 14.44
CA SER A 309 16.14 -0.23 13.56
C SER A 309 16.49 -0.01 12.10
N VAL A 310 16.60 -1.09 11.32
CA VAL A 310 16.96 -1.07 9.89
C VAL A 310 15.74 -1.47 9.08
N GLY A 311 15.26 -0.57 8.22
CA GLY A 311 14.05 -0.77 7.42
C GLY A 311 12.76 -0.50 8.21
N CYS A 312 12.76 0.60 8.98
CA CYS A 312 11.59 1.08 9.70
C CYS A 312 10.50 1.56 8.71
N GLY A 313 9.28 1.08 8.87
CA GLY A 313 8.09 1.64 8.22
C GLY A 313 7.50 2.80 9.02
N SER A 314 6.20 2.77 9.33
CA SER A 314 5.52 3.79 10.16
C SER A 314 6.03 3.85 11.61
N GLY A 315 6.85 2.90 12.03
CA GLY A 315 7.61 2.96 13.29
C GLY A 315 6.82 2.63 14.55
N ALA A 316 5.75 1.83 14.46
CA ALA A 316 4.95 1.50 15.64
C ALA A 316 5.75 0.80 16.76
N THR A 317 6.63 -0.14 16.38
CA THR A 317 7.52 -0.83 17.35
C THR A 317 8.58 0.13 17.89
N GLU A 318 9.18 0.94 17.05
CA GLU A 318 10.20 1.94 17.38
C GLU A 318 9.67 2.99 18.35
N CYS A 319 8.48 3.53 18.08
CA CYS A 319 7.80 4.45 19.01
C CYS A 319 7.54 3.79 20.37
N ARG A 320 7.09 2.51 20.36
CA ARG A 320 6.86 1.77 21.60
C ARG A 320 8.15 1.55 22.39
N LEU A 321 9.29 1.33 21.73
CA LEU A 321 10.61 1.25 22.37
C LEU A 321 11.04 2.59 22.96
N LYS A 322 10.80 3.68 22.24
CA LYS A 322 11.03 5.04 22.72
C LYS A 322 10.22 5.35 23.97
N GLU A 323 8.93 5.01 24.00
CA GLU A 323 8.06 5.16 25.17
C GLU A 323 8.55 4.38 26.39
N ARG A 324 9.32 3.31 26.19
CA ARG A 324 9.97 2.54 27.25
C ARG A 324 11.31 3.15 27.71
N GLY A 325 11.68 4.31 27.17
CA GLY A 325 12.87 5.05 27.55
C GLY A 325 14.15 4.67 26.81
N LEU A 326 14.07 3.89 25.72
CA LEU A 326 15.23 3.61 24.88
C LEU A 326 15.48 4.78 23.92
N ARG A 327 16.75 5.02 23.60
CA ARG A 327 17.12 5.83 22.44
C ARG A 327 16.98 4.97 21.19
N VAL A 328 16.16 5.41 20.23
CA VAL A 328 15.89 4.67 19.00
C VAL A 328 16.38 5.49 17.82
N LEU A 329 17.34 4.90 17.08
CA LEU A 329 17.75 5.35 15.75
C LEU A 329 17.08 4.44 14.73
N ALA A 330 16.58 5.00 13.64
CA ALA A 330 15.93 4.22 12.60
C ALA A 330 16.44 4.63 11.21
N ILE A 331 16.73 3.63 10.37
CA ILE A 331 16.95 3.79 8.95
C ILE A 331 15.62 3.46 8.29
N PRO A 332 14.84 4.45 7.84
CA PRO A 332 13.50 4.23 7.33
C PRO A 332 13.50 3.59 5.94
N LEU A 333 12.40 2.92 5.58
CA LEU A 333 12.18 2.37 4.24
C LEU A 333 12.17 3.46 3.17
N ASP A 334 11.54 4.58 3.49
CA ASP A 334 11.53 5.80 2.70
C ASP A 334 11.35 7.04 3.61
N PRO A 335 11.61 8.25 3.10
CA PRO A 335 11.55 9.46 3.91
C PRO A 335 10.13 9.93 4.26
N VAL A 336 9.09 9.31 3.71
CA VAL A 336 7.68 9.73 3.88
C VAL A 336 7.00 8.91 4.97
N VAL A 337 7.10 7.58 4.91
CA VAL A 337 6.38 6.68 5.83
C VAL A 337 6.79 6.85 7.28
N CYS A 338 7.99 7.34 7.52
CA CYS A 338 8.55 7.50 8.88
C CYS A 338 8.17 8.83 9.57
N GLY A 339 7.41 9.72 8.91
CA GLY A 339 7.14 11.08 9.39
C GLY A 339 6.59 11.11 10.82
N SER A 340 5.52 10.37 11.07
CA SER A 340 4.90 10.27 12.40
C SER A 340 5.85 9.71 13.48
N ALA A 341 6.69 8.73 13.14
CA ALA A 341 7.67 8.20 14.08
C ALA A 341 8.77 9.22 14.41
N ALA A 342 9.19 10.02 13.43
CA ALA A 342 10.14 11.13 13.63
C ALA A 342 9.56 12.20 14.57
N GLU A 343 8.31 12.61 14.38
CA GLU A 343 7.61 13.56 15.26
C GLU A 343 7.49 13.04 16.69
N ARG A 344 7.36 11.73 16.88
CA ARG A 344 7.34 11.06 18.18
C ARG A 344 8.74 10.85 18.78
N GLY A 345 9.77 11.40 18.14
CA GLY A 345 11.15 11.48 18.62
C GLY A 345 12.00 10.25 18.35
N VAL A 346 11.67 9.41 17.36
CA VAL A 346 12.58 8.42 16.80
C VAL A 346 13.60 9.16 15.92
N GLU A 347 14.89 8.91 16.14
CA GLU A 347 15.98 9.60 15.42
C GLU A 347 16.16 8.94 14.04
N MET A 348 15.82 9.65 12.94
CA MET A 348 15.90 9.13 11.59
C MET A 348 17.30 9.32 10.99
N VAL A 349 17.82 8.25 10.37
CA VAL A 349 19.10 8.23 9.66
C VAL A 349 18.80 7.92 8.19
N PHE A 350 18.67 8.97 7.37
CA PHE A 350 18.33 8.85 5.95
C PHE A 350 19.56 8.51 5.10
N GLY A 351 19.35 7.80 4.00
CA GLY A 351 20.33 7.37 3.01
C GLY A 351 20.19 5.89 2.68
N ASP A 352 21.01 5.38 1.77
CA ASP A 352 21.12 3.95 1.59
C ASP A 352 21.84 3.28 2.79
N PHE A 353 22.03 1.97 2.76
CA PHE A 353 22.65 1.24 3.89
C PHE A 353 24.07 1.73 4.21
N HIS A 354 24.86 2.08 3.20
CA HIS A 354 26.23 2.58 3.36
C HIS A 354 26.25 4.01 3.85
N ASP A 355 25.45 4.90 3.26
CA ASP A 355 25.28 6.29 3.71
C ASP A 355 24.84 6.36 5.17
N ALA A 356 23.83 5.53 5.53
CA ALA A 356 23.34 5.46 6.89
C ALA A 356 24.42 4.96 7.87
N LYS A 357 25.19 3.94 7.46
CA LYS A 357 26.30 3.45 8.28
C LYS A 357 27.41 4.48 8.43
N GLU A 358 27.74 5.24 7.39
CA GLU A 358 28.72 6.33 7.45
C GLU A 358 28.24 7.43 8.42
N LYS A 359 26.98 7.84 8.33
CA LYS A 359 26.37 8.83 9.26
C LYS A 359 26.35 8.35 10.71
N LEU A 360 26.13 7.07 10.95
CA LEU A 360 26.25 6.46 12.28
C LEU A 360 27.69 6.41 12.78
N GLY A 361 28.67 6.39 11.88
CA GLY A 361 30.09 6.31 12.21
C GLY A 361 30.43 5.11 13.09
N ASN A 362 31.23 5.37 14.14
CA ASN A 362 31.62 4.36 15.12
C ASN A 362 30.67 4.22 16.31
N GLN A 363 29.45 4.78 16.21
CA GLN A 363 28.48 4.66 17.28
C GLN A 363 28.09 3.20 17.49
N ALA A 364 28.40 2.68 18.68
CA ALA A 364 27.94 1.35 19.08
C ALA A 364 26.51 1.42 19.58
N VAL A 365 25.72 0.39 19.29
CA VAL A 365 24.34 0.23 19.75
C VAL A 365 24.18 -1.08 20.52
N ASP A 366 23.26 -1.11 21.48
CA ASP A 366 23.02 -2.31 22.30
C ASP A 366 22.19 -3.35 21.53
N CYS A 367 21.34 -2.90 20.63
CA CYS A 367 20.49 -3.75 19.81
C CYS A 367 20.39 -3.23 18.38
N VAL A 368 20.54 -4.14 17.38
CA VAL A 368 20.18 -3.89 15.99
C VAL A 368 18.91 -4.66 15.69
N LEU A 369 17.90 -4.02 15.11
CA LEU A 369 16.61 -4.61 14.76
C LEU A 369 16.43 -4.65 13.25
N LEU A 370 16.12 -5.84 12.70
CA LEU A 370 15.68 -6.05 11.32
C LEU A 370 14.33 -6.79 11.37
N SER A 371 13.23 -6.06 11.16
CA SER A 371 11.88 -6.62 11.26
C SER A 371 11.26 -6.80 9.87
N ASN A 372 11.10 -8.06 9.44
CA ASN A 372 10.47 -8.46 8.18
C ASN A 372 11.05 -7.76 6.93
N VAL A 373 12.37 -7.54 6.89
CA VAL A 373 13.06 -6.88 5.77
C VAL A 373 14.11 -7.78 5.12
N LEU A 374 14.78 -8.64 5.87
CA LEU A 374 15.98 -9.35 5.42
C LEU A 374 15.76 -10.22 4.17
N HIS A 375 14.57 -10.80 4.01
CA HIS A 375 14.23 -11.63 2.85
C HIS A 375 13.98 -10.81 1.56
N LEU A 376 13.80 -9.48 1.67
CA LEU A 376 13.59 -8.56 0.55
C LEU A 376 14.88 -7.84 0.12
N ILE A 377 15.93 -7.91 0.93
CA ILE A 377 17.20 -7.25 0.63
C ILE A 377 17.98 -8.10 -0.41
N PRO A 378 18.51 -7.50 -1.49
CA PRO A 378 19.23 -8.26 -2.52
C PRO A 378 20.42 -9.08 -1.99
N ASP A 379 21.26 -8.47 -1.16
CA ASP A 379 22.35 -9.18 -0.45
C ASP A 379 22.19 -9.07 1.08
N PRO A 380 21.51 -10.04 1.71
CA PRO A 380 21.34 -10.05 3.17
C PRO A 380 22.65 -10.18 3.93
N VAL A 381 23.65 -10.85 3.35
CA VAL A 381 24.96 -11.08 4.01
C VAL A 381 25.76 -9.78 4.10
N GLU A 382 25.73 -8.97 3.05
CA GLU A 382 26.35 -7.64 3.03
C GLU A 382 25.75 -6.75 4.13
N VAL A 383 24.43 -6.64 4.19
CA VAL A 383 23.73 -5.79 5.17
C VAL A 383 23.96 -6.25 6.60
N LEU A 384 23.91 -7.57 6.86
CA LEU A 384 24.23 -8.13 8.17
C LEU A 384 25.68 -7.83 8.58
N SER A 385 26.64 -7.96 7.64
CA SER A 385 28.06 -7.66 7.87
C SER A 385 28.28 -6.18 8.18
N LEU A 386 27.58 -5.29 7.44
CA LEU A 386 27.66 -3.84 7.61
C LEU A 386 27.21 -3.41 9.01
N PHE A 387 26.03 -3.87 9.47
CA PHE A 387 25.48 -3.50 10.76
C PHE A 387 26.07 -4.29 11.94
N ARG A 388 26.71 -5.47 11.70
CA ARG A 388 27.56 -6.10 12.70
C ARG A 388 28.65 -5.13 13.17
N GLY A 389 29.16 -4.25 12.28
CA GLY A 389 30.13 -3.21 12.64
C GLY A 389 29.64 -2.18 13.65
N SER A 390 28.33 -2.07 13.90
CA SER A 390 27.75 -1.22 14.95
C SER A 390 27.51 -1.93 16.28
N MET A 391 27.83 -3.23 16.37
CA MET A 391 27.63 -4.06 17.56
C MET A 391 28.92 -4.14 18.39
N THR A 392 28.79 -4.19 19.70
CA THR A 392 29.83 -4.61 20.66
C THR A 392 29.70 -6.11 20.97
N GLU A 393 30.58 -6.67 21.78
CA GLU A 393 30.48 -8.07 22.27
C GLU A 393 29.20 -8.32 23.11
N LYS A 394 28.65 -7.27 23.73
CA LYS A 394 27.42 -7.38 24.53
C LYS A 394 26.15 -7.12 23.74
N SER A 395 26.28 -6.55 22.54
CA SER A 395 25.14 -6.21 21.70
C SER A 395 24.45 -7.45 21.14
N VAL A 396 23.16 -7.30 20.84
CA VAL A 396 22.38 -8.32 20.13
C VAL A 396 21.84 -7.74 18.83
N MET A 397 21.62 -8.63 17.86
CA MET A 397 20.81 -8.31 16.68
C MET A 397 19.53 -9.13 16.77
N ILE A 398 18.39 -8.50 16.54
CA ILE A 398 17.09 -9.14 16.52
C ILE A 398 16.60 -9.16 15.08
N ILE A 399 16.33 -10.35 14.57
CA ILE A 399 15.84 -10.58 13.20
C ILE A 399 14.46 -11.21 13.29
N GLU A 400 13.46 -10.48 12.84
CA GLU A 400 12.12 -11.00 12.56
C GLU A 400 12.01 -11.32 11.06
N ALA A 401 11.51 -12.50 10.72
CA ALA A 401 11.41 -12.93 9.33
C ALA A 401 10.22 -13.88 9.11
N PRO A 402 9.61 -13.89 7.90
CA PRO A 402 8.57 -14.85 7.55
C PRO A 402 9.14 -16.28 7.52
N ASN A 403 8.33 -17.24 8.00
CA ASN A 403 8.66 -18.65 7.97
C ASN A 403 7.98 -19.36 6.80
N MET A 404 8.56 -19.29 5.64
CA MET A 404 8.02 -19.91 4.44
C MET A 404 8.08 -21.45 4.49
N ARG A 405 8.67 -22.06 5.55
CA ARG A 405 8.71 -23.50 5.81
C ARG A 405 7.62 -24.01 6.75
N CYS A 406 6.81 -23.13 7.32
CA CYS A 406 5.75 -23.59 8.23
C CYS A 406 4.73 -24.48 7.50
N VAL A 407 4.02 -25.32 8.25
CA VAL A 407 3.10 -26.33 7.71
C VAL A 407 2.01 -25.70 6.84
N SER A 408 1.43 -24.57 7.28
CA SER A 408 0.39 -23.88 6.52
C SER A 408 0.89 -23.38 5.15
N GLU A 409 2.11 -22.82 5.09
CA GLU A 409 2.69 -22.35 3.84
C GLU A 409 3.12 -23.50 2.93
N ALA A 410 3.64 -24.59 3.50
CA ALA A 410 3.95 -25.80 2.74
C ALA A 410 2.68 -26.38 2.07
N TRP A 411 1.58 -26.46 2.82
CA TRP A 411 0.28 -26.91 2.27
C TRP A 411 -0.25 -25.98 1.19
N ARG A 412 -0.21 -24.65 1.41
CA ARG A 412 -0.64 -23.64 0.42
C ARG A 412 0.16 -23.75 -0.88
N ARG A 413 1.49 -23.95 -0.81
CA ARG A 413 2.33 -24.13 -2.01
C ARG A 413 1.98 -25.38 -2.80
N VAL A 414 1.65 -26.47 -2.15
CA VAL A 414 1.18 -27.68 -2.83
C VAL A 414 -0.19 -27.43 -3.50
N ARG A 415 -1.11 -26.79 -2.77
CA ARG A 415 -2.49 -26.56 -3.24
C ARG A 415 -2.59 -25.50 -4.33
N TYR A 416 -1.74 -24.47 -4.27
CA TYR A 416 -1.78 -23.28 -5.14
C TYR A 416 -0.41 -22.97 -5.76
N ALA A 417 0.26 -23.98 -6.32
CA ALA A 417 1.65 -23.85 -6.81
C ALA A 417 1.86 -22.68 -7.78
N HIS A 418 0.85 -22.36 -8.63
CA HIS A 418 0.91 -21.25 -9.58
C HIS A 418 1.09 -19.87 -8.91
N ARG A 419 0.62 -19.69 -7.67
CA ARG A 419 0.71 -18.44 -6.91
C ARG A 419 2.13 -18.18 -6.36
N TYR A 420 2.94 -19.23 -6.27
CA TYR A 420 4.30 -19.20 -5.74
C TYR A 420 5.36 -19.30 -6.84
N ARG A 421 4.95 -19.06 -8.10
CA ARG A 421 5.88 -19.15 -9.23
C ARG A 421 6.99 -18.10 -9.07
N GLY A 422 8.25 -18.56 -9.14
CA GLY A 422 9.43 -17.71 -8.95
C GLY A 422 9.94 -17.63 -7.51
N LEU A 423 9.18 -18.08 -6.50
CA LEU A 423 9.65 -18.10 -5.11
C LEU A 423 10.94 -18.95 -5.00
N GLY A 424 11.99 -18.37 -4.38
CA GLY A 424 13.31 -18.95 -4.27
C GLY A 424 14.31 -18.47 -5.32
N ASN A 425 13.84 -17.79 -6.36
CA ASN A 425 14.68 -17.03 -7.29
C ASN A 425 14.41 -15.53 -7.05
N TYR A 426 15.39 -14.82 -6.50
CA TYR A 426 15.26 -13.41 -6.13
C TYR A 426 14.95 -12.51 -7.34
N ASP A 427 15.62 -12.69 -8.46
CA ASP A 427 15.45 -11.87 -9.66
C ASP A 427 14.02 -11.97 -10.24
N LEU A 428 13.42 -13.15 -10.12
CA LEU A 428 12.06 -13.42 -10.59
C LEU A 428 10.99 -12.96 -9.60
N SER A 429 11.23 -13.13 -8.28
CA SER A 429 10.19 -12.91 -7.26
C SER A 429 10.38 -11.62 -6.44
N GLY A 430 11.58 -11.04 -6.43
CA GLY A 430 11.92 -9.91 -5.54
C GLY A 430 12.07 -10.33 -4.08
N THR A 431 12.17 -11.65 -3.79
CA THR A 431 12.32 -12.13 -2.42
C THR A 431 13.15 -13.42 -2.35
N HIS A 432 13.92 -13.54 -1.28
CA HIS A 432 14.57 -14.81 -0.94
C HIS A 432 13.57 -15.75 -0.28
N TYR A 433 13.80 -17.05 -0.43
CA TYR A 433 13.09 -18.07 0.35
C TYR A 433 13.49 -18.00 1.82
N SER A 434 12.64 -17.43 2.66
CA SER A 434 12.90 -17.22 4.07
C SER A 434 12.56 -18.45 4.91
N SER A 435 13.52 -18.85 5.76
CA SER A 435 13.36 -19.89 6.78
C SER A 435 14.42 -19.71 7.85
N LEU A 436 14.25 -20.31 9.03
CA LEU A 436 15.25 -20.26 10.09
C LEU A 436 16.62 -20.79 9.63
N ALA A 437 16.64 -21.86 8.82
CA ALA A 437 17.89 -22.40 8.28
C ALA A 437 18.60 -21.39 7.36
N LYS A 438 17.82 -20.65 6.54
CA LYS A 438 18.37 -19.63 5.64
C LYS A 438 18.89 -18.42 6.41
N VAL A 439 18.17 -17.97 7.43
CA VAL A 439 18.63 -16.88 8.30
C VAL A 439 19.91 -17.28 9.04
N ARG A 440 20.00 -18.52 9.53
CA ARG A 440 21.27 -19.04 10.14
C ARG A 440 22.43 -19.05 9.16
N ASP A 441 22.21 -19.45 7.90
CA ASP A 441 23.22 -19.41 6.84
C ASP A 441 23.71 -17.97 6.61
N TRP A 442 22.82 -17.00 6.43
CA TRP A 442 23.19 -15.61 6.26
C TRP A 442 23.97 -15.06 7.46
N CYS A 443 23.51 -15.32 8.69
CA CYS A 443 24.20 -14.92 9.91
C CYS A 443 25.62 -15.51 9.99
N SER A 444 25.76 -16.83 9.76
CA SER A 444 27.07 -17.50 9.80
C SER A 444 28.07 -16.90 8.80
N ARG A 445 27.62 -16.63 7.57
CA ARG A 445 28.44 -15.99 6.52
C ARG A 445 28.83 -14.56 6.86
N SER A 446 28.05 -13.89 7.71
CA SER A 446 28.33 -12.52 8.19
C SER A 446 29.11 -12.50 9.51
N GLY A 447 29.60 -13.65 10.01
CA GLY A 447 30.29 -13.75 11.29
C GLY A 447 29.38 -13.50 12.50
N LEU A 448 28.12 -13.90 12.37
CA LEU A 448 27.07 -13.79 13.40
C LEU A 448 26.56 -15.19 13.76
N THR A 449 26.09 -15.37 15.01
CA THR A 449 25.55 -16.65 15.50
C THR A 449 24.15 -16.45 16.06
N VAL A 450 23.18 -17.27 15.61
CA VAL A 450 21.82 -17.31 16.15
C VAL A 450 21.83 -18.03 17.49
N CYS A 451 21.55 -17.31 18.58
CA CYS A 451 21.57 -17.82 19.95
C CYS A 451 20.22 -18.31 20.46
N GLY A 452 19.13 -17.75 19.95
CA GLY A 452 17.78 -18.12 20.34
C GLY A 452 16.78 -17.79 19.23
N THR A 453 15.68 -18.52 19.18
CA THR A 453 14.60 -18.29 18.22
C THR A 453 13.26 -18.60 18.87
N ARG A 454 12.25 -17.78 18.58
CA ARG A 454 10.87 -17.98 18.98
C ARG A 454 9.95 -17.82 17.76
N GLY A 455 8.96 -18.67 17.63
CA GLY A 455 7.93 -18.56 16.61
C GLY A 455 6.86 -17.53 17.01
N THR A 456 6.31 -16.82 16.04
CA THR A 456 5.15 -15.95 16.24
C THR A 456 3.89 -16.75 15.99
N LEU A 457 3.21 -17.17 17.07
CA LEU A 457 1.99 -17.98 16.99
C LEU A 457 0.75 -17.09 16.97
N HIS A 458 -0.24 -17.50 16.21
CA HIS A 458 -1.57 -16.91 16.33
C HIS A 458 -2.15 -17.23 17.73
N ARG A 459 -2.85 -16.28 18.36
CA ARG A 459 -3.42 -16.39 19.73
C ARG A 459 -4.10 -17.73 20.04
N ARG A 460 -4.75 -18.36 19.04
CA ARG A 460 -5.38 -19.68 19.17
C ARG A 460 -4.40 -20.85 19.26
N ALA A 461 -3.14 -20.65 18.92
CA ALA A 461 -2.09 -21.68 18.90
C ALA A 461 -1.06 -21.49 20.04
N GLU A 462 -1.25 -20.53 20.94
CA GLU A 462 -0.33 -20.26 22.05
C GLU A 462 -0.14 -21.46 23.01
N PHE A 463 -1.13 -22.35 23.07
CA PHE A 463 -1.02 -23.60 23.86
C PHE A 463 0.13 -24.51 23.36
N LEU A 464 0.56 -24.36 22.11
CA LEU A 464 1.68 -25.13 21.55
C LEU A 464 3.04 -24.76 22.17
N ARG A 465 3.14 -23.57 22.79
CA ARG A 465 4.38 -23.11 23.46
C ARG A 465 4.83 -24.03 24.61
N GLY A 466 3.89 -24.77 25.21
CA GLY A 466 4.17 -25.68 26.32
C GLY A 466 4.36 -27.16 25.94
N LEU A 467 4.12 -27.54 24.68
CA LEU A 467 4.00 -28.95 24.29
C LEU A 467 5.24 -29.58 23.67
N SER A 468 6.28 -28.78 23.36
CA SER A 468 7.52 -29.32 22.72
C SER A 468 8.70 -28.39 22.87
N SER A 469 9.90 -28.88 22.59
CA SER A 469 11.20 -28.19 22.59
C SER A 469 11.32 -27.02 21.58
N GLY A 470 10.29 -26.24 21.32
CA GLY A 470 10.28 -25.13 20.36
C GLY A 470 10.15 -25.55 18.87
N PHE A 471 10.34 -26.83 18.54
CA PHE A 471 10.23 -27.31 17.16
C PHE A 471 8.80 -27.25 16.62
N ALA A 472 7.82 -27.71 17.39
CA ALA A 472 6.41 -27.65 16.97
C ALA A 472 5.90 -26.20 16.85
N GLU A 473 6.36 -25.32 17.76
CA GLU A 473 6.10 -23.89 17.67
C GLU A 473 6.56 -23.33 16.32
N LEU A 474 7.82 -23.54 15.93
CA LEU A 474 8.37 -23.05 14.67
C LEU A 474 7.68 -23.68 13.45
N MET A 475 7.30 -24.96 13.51
CA MET A 475 6.59 -25.61 12.40
C MET A 475 5.20 -25.00 12.15
N MET A 476 4.56 -24.45 13.17
CA MET A 476 3.22 -23.86 13.09
C MET A 476 3.24 -22.34 12.94
N SER A 477 4.38 -21.69 13.14
CA SER A 477 4.49 -20.23 13.13
C SER A 477 4.74 -19.69 11.72
N PRO A 478 3.94 -18.73 11.24
CA PRO A 478 4.13 -18.08 9.94
C PRO A 478 5.33 -17.13 9.91
N SER A 479 5.82 -16.69 11.06
CA SER A 479 7.05 -15.91 11.21
C SER A 479 7.80 -16.34 12.48
N PHE A 480 9.04 -15.89 12.61
CA PHE A 480 9.86 -16.13 13.79
C PHE A 480 10.73 -14.90 14.09
N VAL A 481 11.12 -14.77 15.35
CA VAL A 481 12.08 -13.78 15.83
C VAL A 481 13.30 -14.50 16.38
N SER A 482 14.50 -14.09 15.94
CA SER A 482 15.78 -14.67 16.34
C SER A 482 16.66 -13.63 17.03
N VAL A 483 17.29 -14.03 18.13
CA VAL A 483 18.36 -13.28 18.80
C VAL A 483 19.69 -13.77 18.27
N VAL A 484 20.49 -12.83 17.79
CA VAL A 484 21.77 -13.09 17.12
C VAL A 484 22.87 -12.31 17.84
N LYS A 485 24.04 -12.88 17.99
CA LYS A 485 25.24 -12.28 18.58
C LYS A 485 26.41 -12.31 17.60
N ARG A 486 27.44 -11.53 17.87
CA ARG A 486 28.71 -11.68 17.15
C ARG A 486 29.24 -13.09 17.38
N GLY A 487 29.63 -13.77 16.31
CA GLY A 487 30.32 -15.05 16.41
C GLY A 487 31.69 -14.84 17.04
N ASP A 488 32.13 -15.78 17.89
CA ASP A 488 33.47 -15.79 18.44
C ASP A 488 34.50 -15.88 17.30
N ALA A 489 35.54 -15.06 17.36
CA ALA A 489 36.63 -15.04 16.37
C ALA A 489 37.46 -16.34 16.34
N ALA A 490 37.13 -17.33 17.17
CA ALA A 490 37.78 -18.61 17.26
C ALA A 490 37.09 -19.65 16.35
N GLY A 491 37.44 -19.70 15.06
CA GLY A 491 36.95 -20.79 14.19
C GLY A 491 37.10 -20.60 12.68
N ILE A 492 37.93 -19.67 12.21
CA ILE A 492 38.42 -19.73 10.82
C ILE A 492 39.85 -20.36 10.86
N SER A 493 39.90 -21.65 11.14
CA SER A 493 41.01 -22.47 10.77
C SER A 493 40.53 -23.34 9.61
N ASP A 494 41.24 -23.27 8.52
CA ASP A 494 41.14 -24.01 7.28
C ASP A 494 40.41 -25.36 7.37
N ARG A 495 39.26 -25.49 6.68
CA ARG A 495 38.82 -26.75 6.10
C ARG A 495 38.23 -26.53 4.72
#